data_1087d449a9094bead125638e0497bde4
#
_entry.id   1087d449a9094bead125638e0497bde4
#
_cell.length_a   1.000
_cell.length_b   1.000
_cell.length_c   1.000
_cell.angle_alpha   90.00
_cell.angle_beta   90.00
_cell.angle_gamma   90.00
#
_symmetry.space_group_name_H-M   'P 1'
#
loop_
_entity.id
_entity.type
_entity.pdbx_description
1 polymer ?
#
loop_
_entity_poly.entity_id
_entity_poly.type
_entity_poly.pdbx_seq_one_letter_code
_entity_poly.pdbx_strand_id
1 'polypeptide(L)'
;MIYDNILQTIGSTPVVKLNSIASHLECNMFAKLELFNPGGSVKDRIAFEMIDCAEKSGRIKPGDTLIEATSGNTGIGLALGAAVKGYKLIIVMPEKMSMEKELTIKALGAEIIRTRTEAEYDDPDSNFSIAKKLNSEIPNSHILDQWENECNPDCHHDNTAQEILDDFAVSYTHLTLPTILLV
;
A
#
# COMPACT_ATOMS: atom_id res chain seq x y z
N MET A 1 -16.12 -6.20 -18.89
CA MET A 1 -15.53 -7.09 -17.86
C MET A 1 -16.30 -6.82 -16.56
N ILE A 2 -16.67 -7.86 -15.83
CA ILE A 2 -17.40 -7.75 -14.55
C ILE A 2 -16.51 -8.37 -13.48
N TYR A 3 -16.30 -7.67 -12.38
CA TYR A 3 -15.51 -8.13 -11.25
C TYR A 3 -16.41 -8.40 -10.05
N ASP A 4 -16.06 -9.40 -9.23
CA ASP A 4 -16.83 -9.76 -8.03
C ASP A 4 -16.64 -8.76 -6.89
N ASN A 5 -15.47 -8.13 -6.82
CA ASN A 5 -15.16 -7.09 -5.84
C ASN A 5 -14.06 -6.14 -6.35
N ILE A 6 -13.89 -5.04 -5.66
CA ILE A 6 -12.98 -3.97 -6.04
C ILE A 6 -11.49 -4.39 -6.01
N LEU A 7 -11.10 -5.38 -5.21
CA LEU A 7 -9.70 -5.81 -5.13
C LEU A 7 -9.21 -6.44 -6.44
N GLN A 8 -10.12 -7.00 -7.25
CA GLN A 8 -9.80 -7.56 -8.57
C GLN A 8 -9.47 -6.48 -9.62
N THR A 9 -9.63 -5.21 -9.29
CA THR A 9 -9.26 -4.09 -10.15
C THR A 9 -7.88 -3.50 -9.83
N ILE A 10 -7.19 -4.08 -8.84
CA ILE A 10 -5.82 -3.68 -8.48
C ILE A 10 -4.86 -4.16 -9.57
N GLY A 11 -3.93 -3.29 -9.96
CA GLY A 11 -2.97 -3.60 -11.01
C GLY A 11 -3.50 -3.32 -12.42
N SER A 12 -2.82 -3.83 -13.42
CA SER A 12 -3.08 -3.55 -14.85
C SER A 12 -3.29 -2.06 -15.14
N THR A 13 -2.52 -1.23 -14.46
CA THR A 13 -2.63 0.22 -14.54
C THR A 13 -2.16 0.73 -15.89
N PRO A 14 -2.81 1.75 -16.47
CA PRO A 14 -2.46 2.25 -17.80
C PRO A 14 -1.09 2.91 -17.83
N VAL A 15 -0.46 2.84 -19.00
CA VAL A 15 0.77 3.57 -19.31
C VAL A 15 0.47 4.68 -20.32
N VAL A 16 0.95 5.89 -20.04
CA VAL A 16 0.72 7.07 -20.87
C VAL A 16 2.05 7.67 -21.32
N LYS A 17 2.15 7.95 -22.62
CA LYS A 17 3.29 8.69 -23.17
C LYS A 17 3.26 10.15 -22.73
N LEU A 18 4.38 10.65 -22.23
CA LEU A 18 4.55 12.06 -21.88
C LEU A 18 4.97 12.84 -23.12
N ASN A 19 4.07 13.67 -23.65
CA ASN A 19 4.30 14.38 -24.89
C ASN A 19 4.95 15.76 -24.65
N SER A 20 4.20 16.72 -24.13
CA SER A 20 4.65 18.13 -24.05
C SER A 20 5.80 18.33 -23.06
N ILE A 21 5.71 17.74 -21.85
CA ILE A 21 6.71 17.92 -20.81
C ILE A 21 8.07 17.26 -21.18
N ALA A 22 8.03 16.24 -22.00
CA ALA A 22 9.21 15.51 -22.47
C ALA A 22 9.67 15.88 -23.89
N SER A 23 9.04 16.90 -24.53
CA SER A 23 9.28 17.24 -25.93
C SER A 23 10.70 17.71 -26.24
N HIS A 24 11.44 18.15 -25.24
CA HIS A 24 12.86 18.59 -25.36
C HIS A 24 13.87 17.45 -25.24
N LEU A 25 13.42 16.25 -24.96
CA LEU A 25 14.28 15.08 -24.76
C LEU A 25 14.37 14.25 -26.05
N GLU A 26 15.52 13.66 -26.30
CA GLU A 26 15.77 12.74 -27.44
C GLU A 26 15.24 11.31 -27.20
N CYS A 27 14.57 11.07 -26.07
CA CYS A 27 13.96 9.80 -25.71
C CYS A 27 12.44 9.88 -25.57
N ASN A 28 11.78 8.74 -25.68
CA ASN A 28 10.36 8.65 -25.31
C ASN A 28 10.24 8.42 -23.80
N MET A 29 9.39 9.22 -23.16
CA MET A 29 9.05 9.04 -21.74
C MET A 29 7.61 8.55 -21.58
N PHE A 30 7.42 7.64 -20.66
CA PHE A 30 6.12 7.07 -20.30
C PHE A 30 5.91 7.12 -18.80
N ALA A 31 4.67 7.23 -18.38
CA ALA A 31 4.26 7.16 -16.99
C ALA A 31 3.27 6.00 -16.80
N LYS A 32 3.60 5.05 -15.91
CA LYS A 32 2.64 4.05 -15.44
C LYS A 32 1.79 4.66 -14.33
N LEU A 33 0.49 4.74 -14.55
CA LEU A 33 -0.41 5.56 -13.73
C LEU A 33 -0.96 4.76 -12.55
N GLU A 34 -0.16 4.57 -11.52
CA GLU A 34 -0.54 3.83 -10.30
C GLU A 34 -1.69 4.47 -9.49
N LEU A 35 -2.00 5.73 -9.77
CA LEU A 35 -3.17 6.42 -9.21
C LEU A 35 -4.52 5.81 -9.68
N PHE A 36 -4.52 4.96 -10.71
CA PHE A 36 -5.70 4.25 -11.18
C PHE A 36 -6.05 3.00 -10.38
N ASN A 37 -5.18 2.58 -9.47
CA ASN A 37 -5.58 1.59 -8.47
C ASN A 37 -6.75 2.11 -7.62
N PRO A 38 -7.66 1.25 -7.13
CA PRO A 38 -8.90 1.67 -6.47
C PRO A 38 -8.71 2.51 -5.22
N GLY A 39 -7.63 2.34 -4.46
CA GLY A 39 -7.24 3.19 -3.34
C GLY A 39 -6.38 4.39 -3.75
N GLY A 40 -6.13 4.58 -5.05
CA GLY A 40 -5.46 5.73 -5.62
C GLY A 40 -3.93 5.69 -5.58
N SER A 41 -3.30 4.55 -5.36
CA SER A 41 -1.84 4.48 -5.31
C SER A 41 -1.26 3.10 -5.60
N VAL A 42 0.06 3.06 -5.83
CA VAL A 42 0.83 1.81 -5.94
C VAL A 42 0.73 0.92 -4.69
N LYS A 43 0.38 1.50 -3.53
CA LYS A 43 0.33 0.78 -2.26
C LYS A 43 -0.85 -0.18 -2.15
N ASP A 44 -1.85 -0.06 -3.00
CA ASP A 44 -2.94 -1.03 -3.08
C ASP A 44 -2.41 -2.41 -3.45
N ARG A 45 -1.40 -2.48 -4.34
CA ARG A 45 -0.76 -3.72 -4.76
C ARG A 45 -0.14 -4.46 -3.59
N ILE A 46 0.73 -3.80 -2.84
CA ILE A 46 1.43 -4.43 -1.71
C ILE A 46 0.46 -4.76 -0.57
N ALA A 47 -0.53 -3.89 -0.31
CA ALA A 47 -1.52 -4.12 0.73
C ALA A 47 -2.34 -5.38 0.45
N PHE A 48 -2.80 -5.55 -0.80
CA PHE A 48 -3.52 -6.75 -1.21
C PHE A 48 -2.64 -8.00 -1.12
N GLU A 49 -1.41 -7.94 -1.64
CA GLU A 49 -0.50 -9.09 -1.66
C GLU A 49 -0.08 -9.54 -0.25
N MET A 50 0.22 -8.61 0.65
CA MET A 50 0.54 -8.95 2.04
C MET A 50 -0.61 -9.65 2.76
N ILE A 51 -1.86 -9.23 2.53
CA ILE A 51 -3.04 -9.91 3.06
C ILE A 51 -3.17 -11.29 2.44
N ASP A 52 -3.07 -11.40 1.13
CA ASP A 52 -3.24 -12.67 0.39
C ASP A 52 -2.18 -13.71 0.77
N CYS A 53 -0.92 -13.29 0.87
CA CYS A 53 0.18 -14.13 1.38
C CYS A 53 -0.09 -14.63 2.81
N ALA A 54 -0.55 -13.74 3.68
CA ALA A 54 -0.83 -14.10 5.06
C ALA A 54 -2.02 -15.06 5.18
N GLU A 55 -3.04 -14.93 4.33
CA GLU A 55 -4.15 -15.89 4.22
C GLU A 55 -3.66 -17.24 3.68
N LYS A 56 -2.91 -17.25 2.58
CA LYS A 56 -2.39 -18.48 1.95
C LYS A 56 -1.49 -19.27 2.89
N SER A 57 -0.70 -18.59 3.72
CA SER A 57 0.14 -19.23 4.74
C SER A 57 -0.64 -19.68 5.98
N GLY A 58 -1.92 -19.35 6.10
CA GLY A 58 -2.75 -19.63 7.27
C GLY A 58 -2.42 -18.76 8.49
N ARG A 59 -1.63 -17.69 8.30
CA ARG A 59 -1.25 -16.77 9.38
C ARG A 59 -2.43 -15.93 9.87
N ILE A 60 -3.34 -15.58 8.98
CA ILE A 60 -4.55 -14.79 9.28
C ILE A 60 -5.80 -15.45 8.70
N LYS A 61 -6.95 -15.14 9.28
CA LYS A 61 -8.27 -15.57 8.80
C LYS A 61 -9.31 -14.46 9.00
N PRO A 62 -10.39 -14.42 8.21
CA PRO A 62 -11.45 -13.43 8.38
C PRO A 62 -11.92 -13.32 9.84
N GLY A 63 -12.07 -12.08 10.31
CA GLY A 63 -12.40 -11.77 11.71
C GLY A 63 -11.20 -11.43 12.59
N ASP A 64 -9.98 -11.79 12.19
CA ASP A 64 -8.75 -11.36 12.88
C ASP A 64 -8.55 -9.84 12.76
N THR A 65 -7.67 -9.29 13.60
CA THR A 65 -7.32 -7.86 13.59
C THR A 65 -5.98 -7.65 12.91
N LEU A 66 -5.94 -6.87 11.86
CA LEU A 66 -4.70 -6.41 11.22
C LEU A 66 -4.25 -5.11 11.88
N ILE A 67 -2.97 -4.96 12.13
CA ILE A 67 -2.37 -3.74 12.70
C ILE A 67 -1.24 -3.32 11.78
N GLU A 68 -1.17 -2.03 11.45
CA GLU A 68 -0.06 -1.52 10.63
C GLU A 68 0.36 -0.12 11.08
N ALA A 69 1.67 0.04 11.23
CA ALA A 69 2.31 1.34 11.48
C ALA A 69 2.60 2.01 10.12
N THR A 70 1.71 2.89 9.68
CA THR A 70 1.85 3.55 8.38
C THR A 70 1.31 4.97 8.37
N SER A 71 1.92 5.82 7.56
CA SER A 71 1.53 7.24 7.46
C SER A 71 0.58 7.54 6.30
N GLY A 72 0.09 6.55 5.55
CA GLY A 72 -0.80 6.95 4.47
C GLY A 72 -1.29 5.87 3.52
N ASN A 73 -0.75 5.82 2.31
CA ASN A 73 -1.34 5.05 1.21
C ASN A 73 -1.40 3.54 1.47
N THR A 74 -0.42 2.98 2.17
CA THR A 74 -0.49 1.56 2.59
C THR A 74 -1.68 1.32 3.51
N GLY A 75 -1.95 2.26 4.43
CA GLY A 75 -3.13 2.20 5.30
C GLY A 75 -4.45 2.22 4.52
N ILE A 76 -4.54 3.00 3.43
CA ILE A 76 -5.72 3.03 2.56
C ILE A 76 -5.89 1.68 1.85
N GLY A 77 -4.82 1.13 1.27
CA GLY A 77 -4.86 -0.17 0.61
C GLY A 77 -5.25 -1.30 1.56
N LEU A 78 -4.68 -1.31 2.78
CA LEU A 78 -5.03 -2.29 3.81
C LEU A 78 -6.49 -2.13 4.27
N ALA A 79 -6.99 -0.90 4.41
CA ALA A 79 -8.38 -0.65 4.78
C ALA A 79 -9.36 -1.17 3.72
N LEU A 80 -9.01 -0.98 2.44
CA LEU A 80 -9.79 -1.53 1.33
C LEU A 80 -9.81 -3.06 1.36
N GLY A 81 -8.64 -3.68 1.53
CA GLY A 81 -8.50 -5.14 1.65
C GLY A 81 -9.26 -5.70 2.85
N ALA A 82 -9.11 -5.07 4.01
CA ALA A 82 -9.78 -5.46 5.25
C ALA A 82 -11.30 -5.38 5.15
N ALA A 83 -11.82 -4.29 4.57
CA ALA A 83 -13.27 -4.10 4.37
C ALA A 83 -13.88 -5.19 3.47
N VAL A 84 -13.19 -5.57 2.39
CA VAL A 84 -13.69 -6.59 1.45
C VAL A 84 -13.57 -8.01 2.02
N LYS A 85 -12.47 -8.30 2.73
CA LYS A 85 -12.14 -9.65 3.22
C LYS A 85 -12.64 -9.95 4.64
N GLY A 86 -13.22 -8.94 5.34
CA GLY A 86 -13.82 -9.12 6.66
C GLY A 86 -12.81 -9.13 7.81
N TYR A 87 -11.73 -8.38 7.70
CA TYR A 87 -10.78 -8.11 8.78
C TYR A 87 -11.13 -6.86 9.57
N LYS A 88 -10.78 -6.83 10.84
CA LYS A 88 -10.67 -5.57 11.58
C LYS A 88 -9.31 -4.95 11.25
N LEU A 89 -9.23 -3.62 11.21
CA LEU A 89 -7.98 -2.95 10.93
C LEU A 89 -7.74 -1.80 11.89
N ILE A 90 -6.54 -1.76 12.44
CA ILE A 90 -6.03 -0.66 13.27
C ILE A 90 -4.81 -0.07 12.57
N ILE A 91 -4.88 1.20 12.22
CA ILE A 91 -3.76 1.95 11.66
C ILE A 91 -3.16 2.85 12.75
N VAL A 92 -1.87 2.69 12.98
CA VAL A 92 -1.10 3.53 13.91
C VAL A 92 -0.29 4.53 13.10
N MET A 93 -0.62 5.83 13.24
CA MET A 93 -0.01 6.89 12.42
C MET A 93 0.37 8.13 13.23
N PRO A 94 1.46 8.84 12.85
CA PRO A 94 1.85 10.10 13.48
C PRO A 94 0.81 11.21 13.29
N GLU A 95 0.73 12.13 14.25
CA GLU A 95 -0.25 13.24 14.25
C GLU A 95 -0.11 14.18 13.05
N LYS A 96 1.09 14.36 12.50
CA LYS A 96 1.33 15.24 11.34
C LYS A 96 0.69 14.78 10.03
N MET A 97 0.16 13.56 9.99
CA MET A 97 -0.41 12.99 8.76
C MET A 97 -1.70 13.69 8.35
N SER A 98 -1.92 13.74 7.02
CA SER A 98 -3.05 14.49 6.45
C SER A 98 -4.39 13.93 6.94
N MET A 99 -5.30 14.85 7.27
CA MET A 99 -6.66 14.52 7.68
C MET A 99 -7.45 13.78 6.57
N GLU A 100 -7.15 14.07 5.32
CA GLU A 100 -7.77 13.42 4.16
C GLU A 100 -7.55 11.90 4.18
N LYS A 101 -6.30 11.46 4.41
CA LYS A 101 -5.97 10.02 4.50
C LYS A 101 -6.66 9.37 5.69
N GLU A 102 -6.68 10.04 6.83
CA GLU A 102 -7.40 9.57 8.01
C GLU A 102 -8.89 9.37 7.73
N LEU A 103 -9.53 10.35 7.13
CA LEU A 103 -10.97 10.27 6.80
C LEU A 103 -11.25 9.13 5.83
N THR A 104 -10.40 8.94 4.82
CA THR A 104 -10.53 7.82 3.87
C THR A 104 -10.41 6.47 4.57
N ILE A 105 -9.40 6.29 5.42
CA ILE A 105 -9.18 5.04 6.16
C ILE A 105 -10.35 4.76 7.11
N LYS A 106 -10.83 5.77 7.84
CA LYS A 106 -12.01 5.65 8.72
C LYS A 106 -13.29 5.34 7.94
N ALA A 107 -13.49 5.96 6.78
CA ALA A 107 -14.65 5.68 5.92
C ALA A 107 -14.68 4.23 5.42
N LEU A 108 -13.53 3.59 5.29
CA LEU A 108 -13.40 2.16 4.97
C LEU A 108 -13.57 1.24 6.20
N GLY A 109 -13.83 1.79 7.38
CA GLY A 109 -14.14 1.03 8.58
C GLY A 109 -12.95 0.72 9.49
N ALA A 110 -11.77 1.26 9.22
CA ALA A 110 -10.59 1.06 10.06
C ALA A 110 -10.56 2.01 11.27
N GLU A 111 -9.99 1.54 12.36
CA GLU A 111 -9.67 2.35 13.53
C GLU A 111 -8.29 3.02 13.34
N ILE A 112 -8.16 4.26 13.84
CA ILE A 112 -6.90 5.00 13.78
C ILE A 112 -6.45 5.38 15.18
N ILE A 113 -5.19 5.06 15.48
CA ILE A 113 -4.50 5.48 16.69
C ILE A 113 -3.43 6.49 16.29
N ARG A 114 -3.52 7.70 16.86
CA ARG A 114 -2.54 8.77 16.63
C ARG A 114 -1.39 8.67 17.61
N THR A 115 -0.17 8.90 17.11
CA THR A 115 1.05 8.91 17.89
C THR A 115 1.79 10.24 17.73
N ARG A 116 2.71 10.54 18.64
CA ARG A 116 3.54 11.74 18.56
C ARG A 116 4.36 11.74 17.26
N THR A 117 4.43 12.90 16.64
CA THR A 117 5.16 13.07 15.37
C THR A 117 6.67 12.95 15.54
N GLU A 118 7.19 13.46 16.65
CA GLU A 118 8.62 13.59 16.95
C GLU A 118 9.22 12.32 17.59
N ALA A 119 8.41 11.26 17.77
CA ALA A 119 8.89 10.00 18.32
C ALA A 119 9.86 9.31 17.33
N GLU A 120 11.08 9.02 17.78
CA GLU A 120 12.04 8.24 17.03
C GLU A 120 11.58 6.77 16.93
N TYR A 121 12.19 6.01 16.01
CA TYR A 121 11.79 4.62 15.75
C TYR A 121 11.71 3.76 17.01
N ASP A 122 12.71 3.90 17.90
CA ASP A 122 12.83 3.11 19.15
C ASP A 122 12.10 3.74 20.35
N ASP A 123 11.45 4.90 20.17
CA ASP A 123 10.68 5.53 21.23
C ASP A 123 9.44 4.67 21.58
N PRO A 124 9.13 4.45 22.87
CA PRO A 124 7.90 3.75 23.28
C PRO A 124 6.62 4.38 22.72
N ASP A 125 6.63 5.67 22.45
CA ASP A 125 5.49 6.43 21.88
C ASP A 125 5.50 6.45 20.33
N SER A 126 6.45 5.76 19.69
CA SER A 126 6.48 5.67 18.23
C SER A 126 5.31 4.84 17.69
N ASN A 127 4.92 5.11 16.45
CA ASN A 127 3.87 4.32 15.80
C ASN A 127 4.24 2.82 15.70
N PHE A 128 5.52 2.49 15.53
CA PHE A 128 6.00 1.11 15.50
C PHE A 128 5.90 0.42 16.87
N SER A 129 6.36 1.09 17.93
CA SER A 129 6.30 0.56 19.31
C SER A 129 4.86 0.37 19.78
N ILE A 130 3.98 1.34 19.48
CA ILE A 130 2.57 1.24 19.81
C ILE A 130 1.88 0.12 19.01
N ALA A 131 2.20 -0.05 17.72
CA ALA A 131 1.67 -1.17 16.93
C ALA A 131 2.10 -2.52 17.51
N LYS A 132 3.37 -2.69 17.90
CA LYS A 132 3.88 -3.90 18.56
C LYS A 132 3.18 -4.17 19.89
N LYS A 133 2.98 -3.13 20.71
CA LYS A 133 2.25 -3.23 21.98
C LYS A 133 0.82 -3.70 21.75
N LEU A 134 0.08 -3.07 20.87
CA LEU A 134 -1.29 -3.46 20.51
C LEU A 134 -1.36 -4.92 20.03
N ASN A 135 -0.41 -5.33 19.21
CA ASN A 135 -0.35 -6.71 18.73
C ASN A 135 -0.12 -7.72 19.88
N SER A 136 0.57 -7.32 20.93
CA SER A 136 0.76 -8.19 22.12
C SER A 136 -0.47 -8.23 23.04
N GLU A 137 -1.30 -7.20 23.01
CA GLU A 137 -2.48 -7.04 23.89
C GLU A 137 -3.79 -7.54 23.26
N ILE A 138 -3.90 -7.48 21.93
CA ILE A 138 -5.12 -7.86 21.21
C ILE A 138 -5.03 -9.30 20.73
N PRO A 139 -5.89 -10.21 21.19
CA PRO A 139 -5.91 -11.58 20.71
C PRO A 139 -6.23 -11.66 19.21
N ASN A 140 -5.60 -12.60 18.49
CA ASN A 140 -5.74 -12.81 17.05
C ASN A 140 -5.48 -11.52 16.25
N SER A 141 -4.45 -10.77 16.66
CA SER A 141 -3.98 -9.61 15.90
C SER A 141 -2.64 -9.91 15.22
N HIS A 142 -2.40 -9.24 14.09
CA HIS A 142 -1.23 -9.49 13.26
C HIS A 142 -0.74 -8.18 12.64
N ILE A 143 0.56 -7.92 12.75
CA ILE A 143 1.24 -6.85 12.01
C ILE A 143 1.69 -7.45 10.67
N LEU A 144 1.30 -6.84 9.55
CA LEU A 144 1.72 -7.31 8.23
C LEU A 144 3.14 -6.86 7.87
N ASP A 145 3.55 -5.70 8.36
CA ASP A 145 4.88 -5.11 8.26
C ASP A 145 5.37 -4.89 6.82
N GLN A 146 4.94 -3.78 6.23
CA GLN A 146 5.32 -3.46 4.86
C GLN A 146 6.83 -3.33 4.63
N TRP A 147 7.64 -3.16 5.69
CA TRP A 147 9.07 -2.92 5.58
C TRP A 147 9.89 -4.22 5.50
N GLU A 148 9.46 -5.25 6.24
CA GLU A 148 10.17 -6.53 6.32
C GLU A 148 9.46 -7.67 5.58
N ASN A 149 8.23 -7.45 5.10
CA ASN A 149 7.41 -8.45 4.44
C ASN A 149 7.88 -8.72 3.00
N GLU A 150 8.38 -9.91 2.74
CA GLU A 150 8.88 -10.32 1.42
C GLU A 150 7.80 -10.24 0.32
N CYS A 151 6.52 -10.41 0.67
CA CYS A 151 5.43 -10.27 -0.30
C CYS A 151 5.30 -8.85 -0.87
N ASN A 152 5.90 -7.83 -0.24
CA ASN A 152 5.95 -6.48 -0.79
C ASN A 152 6.86 -6.41 -2.04
N PRO A 153 8.17 -6.72 -1.99
CA PRO A 153 9.00 -6.73 -3.20
C PRO A 153 8.52 -7.78 -4.22
N ASP A 154 8.08 -8.95 -3.79
CA ASP A 154 7.60 -10.03 -4.67
C ASP A 154 6.40 -9.58 -5.51
N CYS A 155 5.46 -8.84 -4.93
CA CYS A 155 4.34 -8.23 -5.64
C CYS A 155 4.79 -7.39 -6.85
N HIS A 156 5.85 -6.63 -6.69
CA HIS A 156 6.39 -5.81 -7.78
C HIS A 156 7.18 -6.62 -8.80
N HIS A 157 7.92 -7.62 -8.33
CA HIS A 157 8.66 -8.53 -9.20
C HIS A 157 7.71 -9.34 -10.08
N ASP A 158 6.70 -9.97 -9.48
CA ASP A 158 5.85 -10.94 -10.18
C ASP A 158 4.71 -10.29 -10.98
N ASN A 159 4.23 -9.13 -10.53
CA ASN A 159 3.08 -8.47 -11.16
C ASN A 159 3.45 -7.16 -11.84
N THR A 160 3.99 -6.16 -11.11
CA THR A 160 4.22 -4.83 -11.68
C THR A 160 5.27 -4.87 -12.81
N ALA A 161 6.35 -5.65 -12.61
CA ALA A 161 7.38 -5.80 -13.62
C ALA A 161 6.84 -6.53 -14.87
N GLN A 162 6.00 -7.56 -14.68
CA GLN A 162 5.38 -8.27 -15.80
C GLN A 162 4.45 -7.36 -16.60
N GLU A 163 3.63 -6.54 -15.93
CA GLU A 163 2.79 -5.55 -16.62
C GLU A 163 3.64 -4.58 -17.48
N ILE A 164 4.79 -4.13 -16.96
CA ILE A 164 5.69 -3.24 -17.71
C ILE A 164 6.30 -3.98 -18.90
N LEU A 165 6.72 -5.24 -18.74
CA LEU A 165 7.24 -6.05 -19.83
C LEU A 165 6.21 -6.27 -20.93
N ASP A 166 4.95 -6.49 -20.56
CA ASP A 166 3.86 -6.71 -21.50
C ASP A 166 3.50 -5.42 -22.27
N ASP A 167 3.53 -4.27 -21.58
CA ASP A 167 3.28 -2.95 -22.18
C ASP A 167 4.40 -2.52 -23.16
N PHE A 168 5.65 -2.99 -22.92
CA PHE A 168 6.83 -2.62 -23.68
C PHE A 168 7.53 -3.83 -24.31
N ALA A 169 6.79 -4.65 -25.04
CA ALA A 169 7.25 -5.94 -25.61
C ALA A 169 8.54 -5.88 -26.45
N VAL A 170 9.08 -4.71 -26.79
CA VAL A 170 10.21 -4.56 -27.70
C VAL A 170 11.41 -3.78 -27.15
N SER A 171 11.27 -2.83 -26.23
CA SER A 171 12.44 -2.11 -25.70
C SER A 171 12.10 -1.00 -24.69
N TYR A 172 12.56 -1.12 -23.48
CA TYR A 172 12.83 0.01 -22.60
C TYR A 172 14.30 -0.05 -22.15
N THR A 173 14.92 1.12 -21.96
CA THR A 173 16.32 1.18 -21.57
C THR A 173 16.51 1.56 -20.11
N HIS A 174 15.56 2.28 -19.53
CA HIS A 174 15.64 2.76 -18.14
C HIS A 174 14.27 2.82 -17.47
N LEU A 175 14.22 2.37 -16.22
CA LEU A 175 13.13 2.55 -15.28
C LEU A 175 13.56 3.51 -14.18
N THR A 176 12.70 4.47 -13.85
CA THR A 176 12.92 5.38 -12.72
C THR A 176 11.64 5.59 -11.93
N LEU A 177 11.77 5.65 -10.62
CA LEU A 177 10.70 6.07 -9.73
C LEU A 177 10.80 7.58 -9.52
N PRO A 178 9.67 8.33 -9.51
CA PRO A 178 9.71 9.73 -9.12
C PRO A 178 10.23 9.84 -7.69
N THR A 179 11.35 10.49 -7.51
CA THR A 179 11.83 10.83 -6.18
C THR A 179 11.10 12.08 -5.74
N ILE A 180 10.06 11.93 -4.95
CA ILE A 180 9.44 13.06 -4.27
C ILE A 180 10.35 13.39 -3.10
N LEU A 181 11.17 14.42 -3.26
CA LEU A 181 11.75 15.13 -2.12
C LEU A 181 10.57 15.79 -1.40
N LEU A 182 10.15 15.18 -0.30
CA LEU A 182 9.29 15.84 0.66
C LEU A 182 10.16 16.92 1.32
N VAL A 183 10.00 18.17 0.86
CA VAL A 183 10.48 19.35 1.56
C VAL A 183 9.57 19.62 2.74
#